data_4b6bd9f885830de32e00c9153e39a5d5
#
_entry.id   4b6bd9f885830de32e00c9153e39a5d5
#
_cell.length_a   1.000
_cell.length_b   1.000
_cell.length_c   1.000
_cell.angle_alpha   90.00
_cell.angle_beta   90.00
_cell.angle_gamma   90.00
#
_symmetry.space_group_name_H-M   'P 1'
#
loop_
_entity.id
_entity.type
_entity.pdbx_description
1 polymer ?
#
loop_
_entity_poly.entity_id
_entity_poly.type
_entity_poly.pdbx_seq_one_letter_code
_entity_poly.pdbx_strand_id
1 'polypeptide(L)'
;MRFLIGLLRQTWAGLLVLLALTAVLGVLYPAAVWGVGRIGAGAAEGSPVRDTTGCVVGSRWVGVDPQVPAGDPDPFFHNRVTGSVAAQDPFAPGDPAGALPTNQGPSSEILAAFVTQRRNAIAAREGVQPESVPADAVTGSGSGIDPHISPAYAALQVPRVAHVNGLSESRVRQLVDENTEGRQLGFLGEQRVNVLELNLALGLTVPRCTAPTAGG
;
A
#
# COMPACT_ATOMS: atom_id res chain seq x y z
N MET A 1 -14.21 -5.74 62.83
CA MET A 1 -13.08 -4.80 62.71
C MET A 1 -11.90 -5.35 61.90
N ARG A 2 -11.34 -6.53 62.19
CA ARG A 2 -10.17 -7.08 61.49
C ARG A 2 -10.42 -7.31 59.97
N PHE A 3 -11.61 -7.70 59.55
CA PHE A 3 -11.97 -7.85 58.14
C PHE A 3 -11.92 -6.54 57.34
N LEU A 4 -12.51 -5.47 57.88
CA LEU A 4 -12.50 -4.15 57.23
C LEU A 4 -11.09 -3.56 57.10
N ILE A 5 -10.24 -3.76 58.13
CA ILE A 5 -8.85 -3.34 58.05
C ILE A 5 -8.08 -4.14 56.99
N GLY A 6 -8.33 -5.44 56.88
CA GLY A 6 -7.76 -6.29 55.84
C GLY A 6 -8.20 -5.86 54.44
N LEU A 7 -9.49 -5.60 54.26
CA LEU A 7 -10.03 -5.11 53.01
C LEU A 7 -9.42 -3.78 52.58
N LEU A 8 -9.37 -2.80 53.48
CA LEU A 8 -8.75 -1.49 53.23
C LEU A 8 -7.27 -1.61 52.80
N ARG A 9 -6.50 -2.48 53.49
CA ARG A 9 -5.09 -2.70 53.13
C ARG A 9 -4.93 -3.30 51.77
N GLN A 10 -5.75 -4.28 51.40
CA GLN A 10 -5.72 -4.92 50.10
C GLN A 10 -6.15 -3.94 49.01
N THR A 11 -7.22 -3.17 49.23
CA THR A 11 -7.67 -2.13 48.29
C THR A 11 -6.58 -1.08 48.06
N TRP A 12 -5.94 -0.63 49.14
CA TRP A 12 -4.85 0.34 49.01
C TRP A 12 -3.63 -0.20 48.29
N ALA A 13 -3.24 -1.44 48.58
CA ALA A 13 -2.15 -2.13 47.85
C ALA A 13 -2.52 -2.33 46.36
N GLY A 14 -3.76 -2.77 46.07
CA GLY A 14 -4.23 -2.90 44.69
C GLY A 14 -4.25 -1.57 43.92
N LEU A 15 -4.69 -0.49 44.61
CA LEU A 15 -4.67 0.85 44.02
C LEU A 15 -3.23 1.33 43.72
N LEU A 16 -2.30 1.11 44.62
CA LEU A 16 -0.89 1.45 44.37
C LEU A 16 -0.31 0.70 43.21
N VAL A 17 -0.56 -0.61 43.10
CA VAL A 17 -0.13 -1.43 41.96
C VAL A 17 -0.77 -0.94 40.66
N LEU A 18 -2.06 -0.65 40.68
CA LEU A 18 -2.78 -0.12 39.52
C LEU A 18 -2.17 1.21 39.05
N LEU A 19 -1.95 2.15 39.96
CA LEU A 19 -1.36 3.45 39.67
C LEU A 19 0.09 3.30 39.14
N ALA A 20 0.88 2.42 39.74
CA ALA A 20 2.25 2.15 39.30
C ALA A 20 2.27 1.57 37.87
N LEU A 21 1.41 0.57 37.61
CA LEU A 21 1.29 -0.02 36.27
C LEU A 21 0.75 0.98 35.25
N THR A 22 -0.21 1.82 35.65
CA THR A 22 -0.73 2.89 34.78
C THR A 22 0.38 3.90 34.42
N ALA A 23 1.20 4.28 35.36
CA ALA A 23 2.35 5.18 35.12
C ALA A 23 3.37 4.51 34.18
N VAL A 24 3.71 3.25 34.43
CA VAL A 24 4.71 2.54 33.61
C VAL A 24 4.17 2.25 32.20
N LEU A 25 2.98 1.67 32.09
CA LEU A 25 2.43 1.22 30.79
C LEU A 25 1.69 2.33 30.06
N GLY A 26 1.11 3.30 30.76
CA GLY A 26 0.33 4.41 30.17
C GLY A 26 1.17 5.65 29.85
N VAL A 27 2.33 5.83 30.51
CA VAL A 27 3.16 7.02 30.31
C VAL A 27 4.59 6.66 29.90
N LEU A 28 5.32 5.93 30.72
CA LEU A 28 6.74 5.67 30.48
C LEU A 28 6.97 4.83 29.22
N TYR A 29 6.21 3.76 29.04
CA TYR A 29 6.33 2.91 27.87
C TYR A 29 5.96 3.65 26.56
N PRO A 30 4.81 4.31 26.42
CA PRO A 30 4.50 5.10 25.21
C PRO A 30 5.52 6.21 24.96
N ALA A 31 6.01 6.90 25.99
CA ALA A 31 7.04 7.93 25.84
C ALA A 31 8.36 7.34 25.32
N ALA A 32 8.77 6.18 25.84
CA ALA A 32 9.96 5.48 25.35
C ALA A 32 9.81 5.03 23.89
N VAL A 33 8.68 4.43 23.53
CA VAL A 33 8.38 4.02 22.14
C VAL A 33 8.36 5.24 21.22
N TRP A 34 7.73 6.34 21.64
CA TRP A 34 7.73 7.59 20.87
C TRP A 34 9.15 8.13 20.68
N GLY A 35 9.97 8.15 21.73
CA GLY A 35 11.36 8.61 21.66
C GLY A 35 12.21 7.77 20.71
N VAL A 36 12.09 6.44 20.75
CA VAL A 36 12.76 5.52 19.82
C VAL A 36 12.26 5.74 18.37
N GLY A 37 10.96 5.97 18.21
CA GLY A 37 10.37 6.28 16.90
C GLY A 37 10.95 7.55 16.24
N ARG A 38 11.47 8.50 17.01
CA ARG A 38 12.13 9.70 16.47
C ARG A 38 13.50 9.43 15.83
N ILE A 39 14.15 8.32 16.17
CA ILE A 39 15.40 7.90 15.52
C ILE A 39 15.17 7.57 14.03
N GLY A 40 13.97 7.08 13.69
CA GLY A 40 13.53 6.82 12.30
C GLY A 40 12.28 7.61 11.95
N ALA A 41 12.30 8.94 12.12
CA ALA A 41 11.11 9.79 12.01
C ALA A 41 10.32 9.58 10.72
N GLY A 42 10.98 9.43 9.57
CA GLY A 42 10.32 9.18 8.30
C GLY A 42 9.43 7.92 8.31
N ALA A 43 9.93 6.82 8.90
CA ALA A 43 9.15 5.59 9.04
C ALA A 43 7.99 5.76 10.04
N ALA A 44 8.24 6.43 11.16
CA ALA A 44 7.22 6.69 12.19
C ALA A 44 6.12 7.65 11.71
N GLU A 45 6.41 8.48 10.72
CA GLU A 45 5.49 9.46 10.12
C GLU A 45 4.84 8.95 8.82
N GLY A 46 4.81 7.62 8.61
CA GLY A 46 4.10 7.02 7.47
C GLY A 46 4.91 6.91 6.19
N SER A 47 6.24 7.02 6.25
CA SER A 47 7.15 6.84 5.11
C SER A 47 6.74 7.66 3.87
N PRO A 48 6.62 9.00 3.98
CA PRO A 48 6.14 9.83 2.89
C PRO A 48 7.11 9.79 1.71
N VAL A 49 6.54 9.61 0.52
CA VAL A 49 7.27 9.70 -0.76
C VAL A 49 7.05 11.08 -1.34
N ARG A 50 8.13 11.70 -1.83
CA ARG A 50 8.11 13.04 -2.39
C ARG A 50 8.51 13.03 -3.85
N ASP A 51 7.90 13.91 -4.62
CA ASP A 51 8.30 14.16 -6.00
C ASP A 51 9.54 15.09 -6.07
N THR A 52 9.97 15.40 -7.30
CA THR A 52 11.12 16.27 -7.55
C THR A 52 10.92 17.71 -7.09
N THR A 53 9.68 18.12 -6.82
CA THR A 53 9.33 19.46 -6.29
C THR A 53 9.30 19.50 -4.77
N GLY A 54 9.51 18.33 -4.10
CA GLY A 54 9.46 18.18 -2.66
C GLY A 54 8.05 17.92 -2.10
N CYS A 55 7.07 17.80 -2.95
CA CYS A 55 5.69 17.59 -2.59
C CYS A 55 5.43 16.13 -2.18
N VAL A 56 4.70 15.89 -1.10
CA VAL A 56 4.31 14.53 -0.68
C VAL A 56 3.25 14.00 -1.63
N VAL A 57 3.58 12.96 -2.38
CA VAL A 57 2.69 12.35 -3.38
C VAL A 57 2.04 11.05 -2.90
N GLY A 58 2.51 10.52 -1.79
CA GLY A 58 1.97 9.30 -1.19
C GLY A 58 2.85 8.75 -0.08
N SER A 59 2.65 7.49 0.24
CA SER A 59 3.45 6.71 1.18
C SER A 59 4.06 5.51 0.48
N ARG A 60 5.30 5.17 0.85
CA ARG A 60 5.98 3.97 0.34
C ARG A 60 5.20 2.67 0.61
N TRP A 61 4.38 2.67 1.66
CA TRP A 61 3.68 1.47 2.14
C TRP A 61 2.19 1.45 1.83
N VAL A 62 1.68 2.49 1.14
CA VAL A 62 0.26 2.61 0.80
C VAL A 62 0.11 2.75 -0.71
N GLY A 63 -0.40 1.69 -1.34
CA GLY A 63 -0.71 1.66 -2.76
C GLY A 63 -2.05 2.33 -3.03
N VAL A 64 -2.02 3.31 -3.93
CA VAL A 64 -3.21 3.94 -4.51
C VAL A 64 -3.06 3.83 -6.02
N ASP A 65 -4.04 3.19 -6.67
CA ASP A 65 -3.99 3.01 -8.11
C ASP A 65 -4.26 4.35 -8.83
N PRO A 66 -3.38 4.79 -9.75
CA PRO A 66 -3.62 6.01 -10.50
C PRO A 66 -4.87 5.86 -11.37
N GLN A 67 -5.72 6.88 -11.36
CA GLN A 67 -6.94 6.92 -12.15
C GLN A 67 -6.74 7.82 -13.37
N VAL A 68 -7.02 7.27 -14.55
CA VAL A 68 -6.96 8.00 -15.82
C VAL A 68 -8.39 8.15 -16.34
N PRO A 69 -8.78 9.34 -16.85
CA PRO A 69 -10.09 9.52 -17.47
C PRO A 69 -10.32 8.55 -18.63
N ALA A 70 -11.54 8.07 -18.76
CA ALA A 70 -11.89 7.13 -19.83
C ALA A 70 -11.61 7.72 -21.22
N GLY A 71 -10.81 7.01 -22.02
CA GLY A 71 -10.43 7.44 -23.37
C GLY A 71 -9.11 8.20 -23.47
N ASP A 72 -8.53 8.62 -22.36
CA ASP A 72 -7.21 9.23 -22.34
C ASP A 72 -6.09 8.16 -22.41
N PRO A 73 -4.93 8.49 -23.03
CA PRO A 73 -3.76 7.62 -22.98
C PRO A 73 -3.30 7.43 -21.53
N ASP A 74 -3.05 6.18 -21.16
CA ASP A 74 -2.67 5.81 -19.80
C ASP A 74 -1.15 5.64 -19.65
N PRO A 75 -0.46 6.61 -19.03
CA PRO A 75 0.99 6.59 -18.91
C PRO A 75 1.53 5.82 -17.70
N PHE A 76 0.65 5.40 -16.77
CA PHE A 76 1.05 4.90 -15.46
C PHE A 76 1.22 3.39 -15.42
N PHE A 77 2.11 2.91 -14.56
CA PHE A 77 2.00 1.57 -14.01
C PHE A 77 0.88 1.52 -12.99
N HIS A 78 0.11 0.43 -13.03
CA HIS A 78 -1.03 0.18 -12.15
C HIS A 78 -0.70 -0.82 -11.05
N ASN A 79 -1.32 -0.59 -9.90
CA ASN A 79 -1.29 -1.48 -8.74
C ASN A 79 -2.23 -2.69 -8.92
N ARG A 80 -2.22 -3.56 -7.94
CA ARG A 80 -3.23 -4.57 -7.71
C ARG A 80 -4.53 -3.90 -7.30
N VAL A 81 -5.60 -4.15 -8.06
CA VAL A 81 -6.91 -3.54 -7.78
C VAL A 81 -7.57 -4.23 -6.59
N THR A 82 -8.05 -3.47 -5.63
CA THR A 82 -8.74 -4.01 -4.46
C THR A 82 -10.15 -4.48 -4.80
N GLY A 83 -10.92 -3.67 -5.49
CA GLY A 83 -12.34 -3.89 -5.75
C GLY A 83 -13.22 -3.69 -4.52
N SER A 84 -14.52 -3.62 -4.74
CA SER A 84 -15.53 -3.53 -3.68
C SER A 84 -16.59 -4.61 -3.84
N VAL A 85 -16.64 -5.55 -2.89
CA VAL A 85 -17.70 -6.59 -2.88
C VAL A 85 -19.06 -5.95 -2.61
N ALA A 86 -19.12 -4.96 -1.72
CA ALA A 86 -20.37 -4.28 -1.38
C ALA A 86 -20.97 -3.51 -2.56
N ALA A 87 -20.12 -2.89 -3.39
CA ALA A 87 -20.54 -2.19 -4.60
C ALA A 87 -20.60 -3.10 -5.83
N GLN A 88 -20.21 -4.36 -5.71
CA GLN A 88 -20.05 -5.31 -6.82
C GLN A 88 -19.13 -4.78 -7.95
N ASP A 89 -18.18 -3.94 -7.58
CA ASP A 89 -17.23 -3.32 -8.49
C ASP A 89 -15.84 -3.98 -8.37
N PRO A 90 -15.39 -4.73 -9.39
CA PRO A 90 -14.07 -5.34 -9.39
C PRO A 90 -12.91 -4.33 -9.47
N PHE A 91 -13.18 -3.10 -9.89
CA PHE A 91 -12.18 -2.06 -10.14
C PHE A 91 -12.22 -0.91 -9.13
N ALA A 92 -13.07 -0.99 -8.10
CA ALA A 92 -13.10 0.05 -7.09
C ALA A 92 -11.69 0.29 -6.52
N PRO A 93 -11.21 1.53 -6.50
CA PRO A 93 -9.91 1.86 -5.93
C PRO A 93 -9.90 1.54 -4.43
N GLY A 94 -8.73 1.15 -3.91
CA GLY A 94 -8.55 1.01 -2.48
C GLY A 94 -8.75 2.34 -1.77
N ASP A 95 -9.34 2.28 -0.57
CA ASP A 95 -9.43 3.44 0.31
C ASP A 95 -8.28 3.39 1.33
N PRO A 96 -7.29 4.29 1.25
CA PRO A 96 -6.19 4.32 2.21
C PRO A 96 -6.65 4.56 3.66
N ALA A 97 -7.79 5.22 3.84
CA ALA A 97 -8.36 5.48 5.16
C ALA A 97 -9.17 4.29 5.69
N GLY A 98 -9.68 3.46 4.79
CA GLY A 98 -10.50 2.30 5.10
C GLY A 98 -9.87 0.97 4.65
N ALA A 99 -8.55 0.83 4.70
CA ALA A 99 -7.78 -0.34 4.25
C ALA A 99 -8.40 -1.69 4.66
N LEU A 100 -9.24 -2.25 3.79
CA LEU A 100 -9.97 -3.49 4.04
C LEU A 100 -9.80 -4.45 2.86
N PRO A 101 -9.41 -5.71 3.15
CA PRO A 101 -9.43 -6.76 2.14
C PRO A 101 -10.87 -7.14 1.79
N THR A 102 -11.07 -7.73 0.62
CA THR A 102 -12.39 -8.19 0.18
C THR A 102 -12.90 -9.41 0.95
N ASN A 103 -12.04 -10.11 1.70
CA ASN A 103 -12.35 -11.31 2.51
C ASN A 103 -13.07 -12.43 1.75
N GLN A 104 -12.69 -12.65 0.48
CA GLN A 104 -13.27 -13.69 -0.36
C GLN A 104 -12.44 -14.97 -0.32
N GLY A 105 -13.08 -16.09 -0.05
CA GLY A 105 -12.46 -17.41 -0.09
C GLY A 105 -12.28 -17.93 -1.54
N PRO A 106 -11.48 -18.99 -1.73
CA PRO A 106 -11.19 -19.53 -3.05
C PRO A 106 -12.41 -20.11 -3.80
N SER A 107 -13.47 -20.44 -3.06
CA SER A 107 -14.75 -20.93 -3.63
C SER A 107 -15.80 -19.83 -3.83
N SER A 108 -15.44 -18.55 -3.65
CA SER A 108 -16.37 -17.44 -3.85
C SER A 108 -16.65 -17.20 -5.32
N GLU A 109 -17.92 -17.22 -5.69
CA GLU A 109 -18.37 -16.88 -7.05
C GLU A 109 -18.08 -15.42 -7.40
N ILE A 110 -18.18 -14.52 -6.40
CA ILE A 110 -17.85 -13.10 -6.56
C ILE A 110 -16.36 -12.94 -6.90
N LEU A 111 -15.48 -13.64 -6.18
CA LEU A 111 -14.05 -13.61 -6.50
C LEU A 111 -13.77 -14.14 -7.90
N ALA A 112 -14.39 -15.24 -8.30
CA ALA A 112 -14.22 -15.82 -9.64
C ALA A 112 -14.68 -14.84 -10.72
N ALA A 113 -15.82 -14.18 -10.52
CA ALA A 113 -16.32 -13.15 -11.42
C ALA A 113 -15.37 -11.94 -11.50
N PHE A 114 -14.86 -11.46 -10.37
CA PHE A 114 -13.90 -10.35 -10.31
C PHE A 114 -12.59 -10.70 -11.03
N VAL A 115 -12.04 -11.87 -10.79
CA VAL A 115 -10.83 -12.37 -11.45
C VAL A 115 -11.00 -12.39 -12.97
N THR A 116 -12.15 -12.88 -13.45
CA THR A 116 -12.45 -12.94 -14.90
C THR A 116 -12.56 -11.55 -15.52
N GLN A 117 -13.30 -10.64 -14.86
CA GLN A 117 -13.48 -9.27 -15.34
C GLN A 117 -12.16 -8.50 -15.38
N ARG A 118 -11.36 -8.58 -14.29
CA ARG A 118 -10.03 -7.95 -14.21
C ARG A 118 -9.09 -8.48 -15.28
N ARG A 119 -9.06 -9.80 -15.46
CA ARG A 119 -8.21 -10.44 -16.47
C ARG A 119 -8.51 -9.92 -17.87
N ASN A 120 -9.78 -9.87 -18.24
CA ASN A 120 -10.21 -9.37 -19.54
C ASN A 120 -9.89 -7.89 -19.73
N ALA A 121 -10.14 -7.06 -18.72
CA ALA A 121 -9.87 -5.63 -18.79
C ALA A 121 -8.36 -5.33 -18.86
N ILE A 122 -7.53 -6.01 -18.06
CA ILE A 122 -6.07 -5.86 -18.11
C ILE A 122 -5.55 -6.36 -19.46
N ALA A 123 -6.01 -7.51 -19.95
CA ALA A 123 -5.62 -8.04 -21.26
C ALA A 123 -5.94 -7.05 -22.39
N ALA A 124 -7.14 -6.46 -22.37
CA ALA A 124 -7.53 -5.43 -23.33
C ALA A 124 -6.68 -4.16 -23.22
N ARG A 125 -6.39 -3.69 -22.00
CA ARG A 125 -5.54 -2.52 -21.76
C ARG A 125 -4.11 -2.72 -22.25
N GLU A 126 -3.53 -3.89 -21.99
CA GLU A 126 -2.14 -4.20 -22.34
C GLU A 126 -1.98 -4.82 -23.74
N GLY A 127 -3.08 -5.09 -24.44
CA GLY A 127 -3.05 -5.68 -25.80
C GLY A 127 -2.56 -7.13 -25.85
N VAL A 128 -2.83 -7.93 -24.81
CA VAL A 128 -2.37 -9.31 -24.66
C VAL A 128 -3.54 -10.29 -24.55
N GLN A 129 -3.25 -11.59 -24.60
CA GLN A 129 -4.27 -12.61 -24.32
C GLN A 129 -4.57 -12.68 -22.81
N PRO A 130 -5.82 -12.96 -22.39
CA PRO A 130 -6.19 -13.03 -20.97
C PRO A 130 -5.35 -14.02 -20.16
N GLU A 131 -4.90 -15.10 -20.76
CA GLU A 131 -4.07 -16.14 -20.14
C GLU A 131 -2.66 -15.65 -19.79
N SER A 132 -2.20 -14.58 -20.45
CA SER A 132 -0.90 -13.96 -20.19
C SER A 132 -0.91 -13.04 -18.96
N VAL A 133 -2.10 -12.71 -18.41
CA VAL A 133 -2.22 -11.82 -17.27
C VAL A 133 -1.83 -12.55 -15.98
N PRO A 134 -0.81 -12.06 -15.24
CA PRO A 134 -0.34 -12.71 -14.02
C PRO A 134 -1.42 -12.78 -12.93
N ALA A 135 -1.31 -13.77 -12.06
CA ALA A 135 -2.30 -14.01 -10.99
C ALA A 135 -2.41 -12.84 -9.99
N ASP A 136 -1.29 -12.21 -9.66
CA ASP A 136 -1.28 -11.05 -8.75
C ASP A 136 -1.99 -9.83 -9.33
N ALA A 137 -1.99 -9.66 -10.65
CA ALA A 137 -2.71 -8.57 -11.30
C ALA A 137 -4.24 -8.65 -11.11
N VAL A 138 -4.78 -9.86 -10.95
CA VAL A 138 -6.23 -10.10 -10.89
C VAL A 138 -6.74 -10.41 -9.49
N THR A 139 -5.85 -10.66 -8.53
CA THR A 139 -6.21 -10.91 -7.13
C THR A 139 -5.97 -9.66 -6.29
N GLY A 140 -6.94 -9.31 -5.44
CA GLY A 140 -6.79 -8.21 -4.48
C GLY A 140 -5.70 -8.49 -3.44
N SER A 141 -5.16 -7.44 -2.84
CA SER A 141 -4.22 -7.58 -1.73
C SER A 141 -4.92 -7.92 -0.43
N GLY A 142 -4.20 -8.57 0.51
CA GLY A 142 -4.72 -8.87 1.83
C GLY A 142 -4.89 -7.64 2.73
N SER A 143 -4.21 -6.54 2.42
CA SER A 143 -4.35 -5.25 3.11
C SER A 143 -5.35 -4.31 2.43
N GLY A 144 -5.61 -4.50 1.14
CA GLY A 144 -6.35 -3.56 0.30
C GLY A 144 -5.55 -2.33 -0.13
N ILE A 145 -4.31 -2.17 0.34
CA ILE A 145 -3.44 -1.01 0.08
C ILE A 145 -2.00 -1.40 -0.26
N ASP A 146 -1.76 -2.62 -0.73
CA ASP A 146 -0.41 -3.06 -1.10
C ASP A 146 0.15 -2.21 -2.26
N PRO A 147 1.29 -1.51 -2.09
CA PRO A 147 1.90 -0.70 -3.13
C PRO A 147 2.70 -1.52 -4.15
N HIS A 148 2.77 -2.83 -4.00
CA HIS A 148 3.66 -3.67 -4.78
C HIS A 148 2.91 -4.56 -5.78
N ILE A 149 3.59 -4.77 -6.91
CA ILE A 149 3.22 -5.75 -7.94
C ILE A 149 4.37 -6.71 -8.19
N SER A 150 4.09 -7.85 -8.82
CA SER A 150 5.13 -8.76 -9.27
C SER A 150 5.95 -8.15 -10.42
N PRO A 151 7.24 -8.53 -10.59
CA PRO A 151 8.01 -8.19 -11.78
C PRO A 151 7.33 -8.64 -13.08
N ALA A 152 6.58 -9.76 -13.04
CA ALA A 152 5.82 -10.25 -14.19
C ALA A 152 4.69 -9.28 -14.57
N TYR A 153 3.96 -8.76 -13.60
CA TYR A 153 2.90 -7.77 -13.87
C TYR A 153 3.48 -6.40 -14.29
N ALA A 154 4.62 -5.99 -13.74
CA ALA A 154 5.31 -4.81 -14.22
C ALA A 154 5.76 -4.99 -15.68
N ALA A 155 6.40 -6.12 -16.03
CA ALA A 155 6.85 -6.41 -17.38
C ALA A 155 5.71 -6.42 -18.42
N LEU A 156 4.51 -6.89 -18.02
CA LEU A 156 3.32 -6.87 -18.87
C LEU A 156 2.92 -5.44 -19.29
N GLN A 157 3.10 -4.46 -18.39
CA GLN A 157 2.70 -3.07 -18.61
C GLN A 157 3.75 -2.25 -19.40
N VAL A 158 4.99 -2.75 -19.51
CA VAL A 158 6.12 -2.02 -20.15
C VAL A 158 5.79 -1.53 -21.57
N PRO A 159 5.23 -2.32 -22.50
CA PRO A 159 4.99 -1.85 -23.86
C PRO A 159 4.04 -0.64 -23.93
N ARG A 160 2.92 -0.67 -23.19
CA ARG A 160 1.98 0.44 -23.12
C ARG A 160 2.62 1.68 -22.51
N VAL A 161 3.25 1.52 -21.35
CA VAL A 161 3.89 2.64 -20.63
C VAL A 161 4.99 3.26 -21.48
N ALA A 162 5.82 2.47 -22.15
CA ALA A 162 6.86 2.96 -23.06
C ALA A 162 6.27 3.77 -24.21
N HIS A 163 5.25 3.21 -24.89
CA HIS A 163 4.59 3.84 -26.02
C HIS A 163 3.95 5.18 -25.64
N VAL A 164 3.18 5.22 -24.55
CA VAL A 164 2.45 6.44 -24.13
C VAL A 164 3.39 7.54 -23.66
N ASN A 165 4.49 7.18 -22.99
CA ASN A 165 5.48 8.15 -22.51
C ASN A 165 6.57 8.51 -23.55
N GLY A 166 6.53 7.94 -24.77
CA GLY A 166 7.54 8.20 -25.79
C GLY A 166 8.93 7.68 -25.43
N LEU A 167 9.01 6.65 -24.60
CA LEU A 167 10.25 6.02 -24.15
C LEU A 167 10.50 4.70 -24.93
N SER A 168 11.76 4.26 -24.94
CA SER A 168 12.04 2.89 -25.40
C SER A 168 11.63 1.87 -24.34
N GLU A 169 11.15 0.70 -24.75
CA GLU A 169 10.85 -0.39 -23.82
C GLU A 169 12.08 -0.81 -23.01
N SER A 170 13.28 -0.74 -23.59
CA SER A 170 14.52 -1.05 -22.88
C SER A 170 14.76 -0.08 -21.71
N ARG A 171 14.45 1.20 -21.90
CA ARG A 171 14.55 2.20 -20.82
C ARG A 171 13.53 1.95 -19.73
N VAL A 172 12.29 1.64 -20.10
CA VAL A 172 11.24 1.33 -19.11
C VAL A 172 11.55 0.03 -18.37
N ARG A 173 12.04 -1.01 -19.03
CA ARG A 173 12.51 -2.23 -18.36
C ARG A 173 13.64 -1.97 -17.37
N GLN A 174 14.61 -1.15 -17.76
CA GLN A 174 15.69 -0.75 -16.85
C GLN A 174 15.13 -0.07 -15.60
N LEU A 175 14.13 0.81 -15.71
CA LEU A 175 13.49 1.44 -14.56
C LEU A 175 12.74 0.43 -13.69
N VAL A 176 12.08 -0.55 -14.28
CA VAL A 176 11.46 -1.66 -13.53
C VAL A 176 12.52 -2.43 -12.74
N ASP A 177 13.64 -2.79 -13.37
CA ASP A 177 14.73 -3.53 -12.71
C ASP A 177 15.35 -2.72 -11.56
N GLU A 178 15.58 -1.42 -11.75
CA GLU A 178 16.11 -0.50 -10.74
C GLU A 178 15.17 -0.32 -9.54
N ASN A 179 13.84 -0.46 -9.76
CA ASN A 179 12.80 -0.34 -8.73
C ASN A 179 12.27 -1.71 -8.25
N THR A 180 12.95 -2.81 -8.61
CA THR A 180 12.61 -4.14 -8.14
C THR A 180 13.35 -4.47 -6.85
N GLU A 181 12.62 -4.64 -5.77
CA GLU A 181 13.16 -5.10 -4.50
C GLU A 181 13.33 -6.63 -4.52
N GLY A 182 14.50 -7.10 -4.10
CA GLY A 182 14.80 -8.51 -3.94
C GLY A 182 14.09 -9.15 -2.74
N ARG A 183 14.29 -10.46 -2.59
CA ARG A 183 13.83 -11.20 -1.40
C ARG A 183 14.55 -10.72 -0.15
N GLN A 184 13.83 -10.61 0.96
CA GLN A 184 14.43 -10.27 2.25
C GLN A 184 15.43 -11.36 2.67
N LEU A 185 16.62 -10.95 3.13
CA LEU A 185 17.74 -11.85 3.47
C LEU A 185 18.13 -12.81 2.33
N GLY A 186 17.72 -12.52 1.08
CA GLY A 186 18.00 -13.33 -0.12
C GLY A 186 17.06 -14.53 -0.33
N PHE A 187 16.25 -14.92 0.65
CA PHE A 187 15.39 -16.11 0.56
C PHE A 187 13.96 -15.93 1.05
N LEU A 188 13.64 -14.88 1.81
CA LEU A 188 12.29 -14.65 2.36
C LEU A 188 11.46 -13.78 1.43
N GLY A 189 10.22 -14.19 1.20
CA GLY A 189 9.26 -13.46 0.37
C GLY A 189 9.53 -13.59 -1.13
N GLU A 190 8.90 -12.73 -1.91
CA GLU A 190 9.02 -12.65 -3.36
C GLU A 190 9.63 -11.31 -3.79
N GLN A 191 10.20 -11.27 -4.99
CA GLN A 191 10.58 -10.01 -5.63
C GLN A 191 9.34 -9.17 -5.89
N ARG A 192 9.48 -7.86 -5.71
CA ARG A 192 8.35 -6.93 -5.84
C ARG A 192 8.79 -5.58 -6.38
N VAL A 193 7.88 -4.91 -7.05
CA VAL A 193 8.08 -3.58 -7.63
C VAL A 193 7.12 -2.61 -6.95
N ASN A 194 7.62 -1.52 -6.39
CA ASN A 194 6.78 -0.46 -5.83
C ASN A 194 6.27 0.44 -6.95
N VAL A 195 4.96 0.46 -7.16
CA VAL A 195 4.34 1.16 -8.29
C VAL A 195 4.44 2.67 -8.16
N LEU A 196 4.31 3.22 -6.96
CA LEU A 196 4.44 4.67 -6.74
C LEU A 196 5.87 5.14 -7.06
N GLU A 197 6.88 4.44 -6.53
CA GLU A 197 8.29 4.77 -6.77
C GLU A 197 8.65 4.61 -8.26
N LEU A 198 8.14 3.57 -8.92
CA LEU A 198 8.35 3.34 -10.34
C LEU A 198 7.71 4.46 -11.21
N ASN A 199 6.49 4.87 -10.92
CA ASN A 199 5.84 5.98 -11.63
C ASN A 199 6.60 7.31 -11.44
N LEU A 200 7.12 7.56 -10.24
CA LEU A 200 7.99 8.72 -9.99
C LEU A 200 9.31 8.65 -10.76
N ALA A 201 9.91 7.46 -10.88
CA ALA A 201 11.14 7.26 -11.67
C ALA A 201 10.91 7.51 -13.17
N LEU A 202 9.68 7.37 -13.66
CA LEU A 202 9.26 7.78 -15.00
C LEU A 202 9.03 9.30 -15.13
N GLY A 203 9.09 10.05 -14.03
CA GLY A 203 8.76 11.48 -13.99
C GLY A 203 7.26 11.76 -13.92
N LEU A 204 6.45 10.73 -13.65
CA LEU A 204 5.00 10.85 -13.54
C LEU A 204 4.61 11.21 -12.11
N THR A 205 3.87 12.31 -11.96
CA THR A 205 3.31 12.72 -10.66
C THR A 205 1.80 12.49 -10.66
N VAL A 206 1.28 11.97 -9.56
CA VAL A 206 -0.17 11.92 -9.36
C VAL A 206 -0.69 13.37 -9.20
N PRO A 207 -1.77 13.78 -9.90
CA PRO A 207 -2.14 15.20 -10.04
C PRO A 207 -2.64 15.94 -8.79
N ARG A 208 -2.29 15.51 -7.58
CA ARG A 208 -2.77 16.15 -6.34
C ARG A 208 -1.65 16.44 -5.35
N CYS A 209 -0.67 17.18 -5.83
CA CYS A 209 0.25 17.81 -4.90
C CYS A 209 -0.31 19.16 -4.44
N THR A 210 -0.99 19.19 -3.31
CA THR A 210 -1.16 20.46 -2.60
C THR A 210 0.18 20.77 -1.94
N ALA A 211 0.93 21.74 -2.50
CA ALA A 211 2.10 22.27 -1.81
C ALA A 211 1.70 22.63 -0.37
N PRO A 212 2.51 22.28 0.65
CA PRO A 212 2.27 22.80 1.98
C PRO A 212 2.24 24.32 1.84
N THR A 213 1.12 24.92 2.18
CA THR A 213 1.03 26.38 2.33
C THR A 213 2.11 26.74 3.34
N ALA A 214 3.19 27.38 2.87
CA ALA A 214 4.16 28.01 3.73
C ALA A 214 3.43 29.13 4.50
N GLY A 215 3.09 28.87 5.75
CA GLY A 215 2.33 29.84 6.51
C GLY A 215 2.01 29.36 7.92
N GLY A 216 2.59 29.99 8.87
CA GLY A 216 2.21 29.99 10.26
C GLY A 216 3.30 29.58 11.20
#